data_55f248ba8f671223837f32c41a8bdd8b
#
_entry.id   55f248ba8f671223837f32c41a8bdd8b
#
_cell.length_a   1.000
_cell.length_b   1.000
_cell.length_c   1.000
_cell.angle_alpha   90.00
_cell.angle_beta   90.00
_cell.angle_gamma   90.00
#
_symmetry.space_group_name_H-M   'P 1'
#
loop_
_entity.id
_entity.type
_entity.pdbx_description
1 polymer ?
#
loop_
_entity_poly.entity_id
_entity_poly.type
_entity_poly.pdbx_seq_one_letter_code
_entity_poly.pdbx_strand_id
1 'polypeptide(L)'
;MIRKINFAYIFLFLAVLFWSGNFLVGKYASYHQIPPFSLNFYRWLFAWLILIPFTYNEIILNKSYIIKNYKFFILLGITSVTVFNSIVYYSLNFTQVISGVLMISTIPVMIMFISSILNIERANKFQLAGVVLSFLGVITIITKANFDVLRNLNFNKGDLTMVIAMLSWATYSALLKVKKHEVSQLCLLQIIISFGLLFLIPVYIVELILGYRIEINLPFTLTLAYVVLFPGLLSFICWIKGISMIGPNRSGIFLHLMPILSAIMAIVIFDEKFMFFHALGAFFILTGILISNKKMSY
;
A
#
# COMPACT_ATOMS: atom_id res chain seq x y z
N MET A 1 -4.46 -11.33 25.02
CA MET A 1 -3.76 -10.16 24.43
C MET A 1 -2.65 -10.59 23.48
N ILE A 2 -1.72 -11.46 23.85
CA ILE A 2 -0.62 -12.01 23.02
C ILE A 2 -1.17 -12.66 21.72
N ARG A 3 -2.20 -13.49 21.80
CA ARG A 3 -2.82 -14.15 20.64
C ARG A 3 -3.36 -13.16 19.60
N LYS A 4 -3.94 -12.02 20.02
CA LYS A 4 -4.42 -10.97 19.09
C LYS A 4 -3.26 -10.28 18.35
N ILE A 5 -2.12 -10.06 19.01
CA ILE A 5 -0.94 -9.42 18.38
C ILE A 5 -0.35 -10.34 17.32
N ASN A 6 -0.26 -11.65 17.56
CA ASN A 6 0.23 -12.60 16.57
C ASN A 6 -0.64 -12.63 15.31
N PHE A 7 -1.97 -12.56 15.44
CA PHE A 7 -2.87 -12.46 14.30
C PHE A 7 -2.69 -11.14 13.52
N ALA A 8 -2.45 -10.01 14.19
CA ALA A 8 -2.17 -8.74 13.52
C ALA A 8 -0.94 -8.85 12.61
N TYR A 9 0.12 -9.49 13.10
CA TYR A 9 1.35 -9.68 12.33
C TYR A 9 1.15 -10.57 11.10
N ILE A 10 0.33 -11.63 11.22
CA ILE A 10 -0.04 -12.48 10.09
C ILE A 10 -0.79 -11.66 9.02
N PHE A 11 -1.79 -10.87 9.41
CA PHE A 11 -2.53 -10.02 8.48
C PHE A 11 -1.62 -9.00 7.79
N LEU A 12 -0.74 -8.33 8.54
CA LEU A 12 0.17 -7.34 7.96
C LEU A 12 1.20 -7.99 7.04
N PHE A 13 1.73 -9.16 7.40
CA PHE A 13 2.61 -9.92 6.53
C PHE A 13 1.92 -10.31 5.23
N LEU A 14 0.70 -10.85 5.29
CA LEU A 14 -0.09 -11.21 4.11
C LEU A 14 -0.39 -9.98 3.24
N ALA A 15 -0.76 -8.85 3.85
CA ALA A 15 -0.99 -7.61 3.11
C ALA A 15 0.24 -7.21 2.30
N VAL A 16 1.41 -7.22 2.92
CA VAL A 16 2.67 -6.84 2.29
C VAL A 16 3.12 -7.88 1.26
N LEU A 17 2.93 -9.16 1.53
CA LEU A 17 3.20 -10.25 0.58
C LEU A 17 2.45 -10.03 -0.73
N PHE A 18 1.14 -9.78 -0.66
CA PHE A 18 0.32 -9.54 -1.84
C PHE A 18 0.64 -8.22 -2.55
N TRP A 19 1.12 -7.20 -1.82
CA TRP A 19 1.59 -5.95 -2.44
C TRP A 19 2.98 -6.05 -3.06
N SER A 20 3.84 -6.96 -2.59
CA SER A 20 5.22 -7.07 -3.08
C SER A 20 5.31 -7.27 -4.60
N GLY A 21 4.35 -7.97 -5.19
CA GLY A 21 4.27 -8.13 -6.64
C GLY A 21 3.61 -6.96 -7.40
N ASN A 22 2.92 -6.04 -6.71
CA ASN A 22 2.15 -4.98 -7.39
C ASN A 22 3.02 -3.99 -8.17
N PHE A 23 4.24 -3.73 -7.69
CA PHE A 23 5.18 -2.84 -8.39
C PHE A 23 5.73 -3.47 -9.67
N LEU A 24 6.04 -4.77 -9.63
CA LEU A 24 6.46 -5.52 -10.82
C LEU A 24 5.33 -5.56 -11.84
N VAL A 25 4.11 -5.85 -11.41
CA VAL A 25 2.93 -5.88 -12.28
C VAL A 25 2.58 -4.48 -12.79
N GLY A 26 2.71 -3.44 -11.99
CA GLY A 26 2.53 -2.06 -12.43
C GLY A 26 3.57 -1.63 -13.49
N LYS A 27 4.82 -2.07 -13.35
CA LYS A 27 5.86 -1.83 -14.37
C LYS A 27 5.61 -2.64 -15.63
N TYR A 28 5.18 -3.89 -15.50
CA TYR A 28 4.74 -4.71 -16.61
C TYR A 28 3.58 -4.05 -17.37
N ALA A 29 2.59 -3.50 -16.67
CA ALA A 29 1.49 -2.74 -17.26
C ALA A 29 1.99 -1.53 -18.06
N SER A 30 2.99 -0.81 -17.53
CA SER A 30 3.63 0.32 -18.21
C SER A 30 4.31 -0.11 -19.52
N TYR A 31 5.04 -1.24 -19.53
CA TYR A 31 5.67 -1.77 -20.77
C TYR A 31 4.64 -2.17 -21.84
N HIS A 32 3.48 -2.67 -21.41
CA HIS A 32 2.37 -3.00 -22.31
C HIS A 32 1.45 -1.82 -22.60
N GLN A 33 1.88 -0.58 -22.25
CA GLN A 33 1.15 0.66 -22.49
C GLN A 33 -0.29 0.65 -21.95
N ILE A 34 -0.54 -0.10 -20.87
CA ILE A 34 -1.85 -0.13 -20.20
C ILE A 34 -2.04 1.21 -19.50
N PRO A 35 -3.11 1.98 -19.84
CA PRO A 35 -3.34 3.29 -19.27
C PRO A 35 -3.51 3.21 -17.74
N PRO A 36 -2.74 3.99 -16.96
CA PRO A 36 -2.65 3.83 -15.51
C PRO A 36 -3.95 4.13 -14.75
N PHE A 37 -4.70 5.14 -15.18
CA PHE A 37 -5.96 5.51 -14.51
C PHE A 37 -7.07 4.55 -14.89
N SER A 38 -7.11 4.07 -16.13
CA SER A 38 -8.02 3.01 -16.57
C SER A 38 -7.76 1.70 -15.82
N LEU A 39 -6.48 1.29 -15.69
CA LEU A 39 -6.12 0.10 -14.92
C LEU A 39 -6.62 0.22 -13.46
N ASN A 40 -6.40 1.38 -12.83
CA ASN A 40 -6.87 1.62 -11.47
C ASN A 40 -8.38 1.62 -11.37
N PHE A 41 -9.08 2.22 -12.34
CA PHE A 41 -10.54 2.23 -12.40
C PHE A 41 -11.11 0.81 -12.47
N TYR A 42 -10.67 0.00 -13.43
CA TYR A 42 -11.15 -1.39 -13.58
C TYR A 42 -10.77 -2.25 -12.38
N ARG A 43 -9.57 -2.08 -11.81
CA ARG A 43 -9.18 -2.74 -10.56
C ARG A 43 -10.22 -2.53 -9.47
N TRP A 44 -10.60 -1.28 -9.20
CA TRP A 44 -11.52 -0.97 -8.13
C TRP A 44 -12.98 -1.25 -8.48
N LEU A 45 -13.36 -1.12 -9.75
CA LEU A 45 -14.68 -1.50 -10.22
C LEU A 45 -14.93 -3.00 -10.02
N PHE A 46 -14.01 -3.85 -10.45
CA PHE A 46 -14.16 -5.30 -10.26
C PHE A 46 -14.07 -5.70 -8.78
N ALA A 47 -13.17 -5.08 -8.00
CA ALA A 47 -13.13 -5.29 -6.56
C ALA A 47 -14.48 -4.93 -5.90
N TRP A 48 -15.09 -3.81 -6.30
CA TRP A 48 -16.39 -3.37 -5.84
C TRP A 48 -17.50 -4.36 -6.19
N LEU A 49 -17.54 -4.85 -7.42
CA LEU A 49 -18.50 -5.86 -7.87
C LEU A 49 -18.39 -7.17 -7.09
N ILE A 50 -17.16 -7.63 -6.82
CA ILE A 50 -16.92 -8.84 -6.03
C ILE A 50 -17.42 -8.71 -4.59
N LEU A 51 -17.29 -7.53 -3.99
CA LEU A 51 -17.70 -7.31 -2.60
C LEU A 51 -19.21 -7.11 -2.41
N ILE A 52 -19.94 -6.67 -3.42
CA ILE A 52 -21.38 -6.40 -3.33
C ILE A 52 -22.17 -7.53 -2.67
N PRO A 53 -22.07 -8.81 -3.12
CA PRO A 53 -22.87 -9.89 -2.56
C PRO A 53 -22.65 -10.09 -1.05
N PHE A 54 -21.46 -9.76 -0.55
CA PHE A 54 -21.08 -9.96 0.84
C PHE A 54 -21.41 -8.77 1.74
N THR A 55 -21.65 -7.58 1.18
CA THR A 55 -21.72 -6.33 1.96
C THR A 55 -23.07 -5.60 1.80
N TYR A 56 -23.88 -5.97 0.81
CA TYR A 56 -25.12 -5.29 0.46
C TYR A 56 -26.08 -5.10 1.65
N ASN A 57 -26.40 -6.17 2.37
CA ASN A 57 -27.32 -6.10 3.51
C ASN A 57 -26.75 -5.22 4.63
N GLU A 58 -25.45 -5.31 4.91
CA GLU A 58 -24.79 -4.52 5.96
C GLU A 58 -24.77 -3.03 5.60
N ILE A 59 -24.59 -2.68 4.33
CA ILE A 59 -24.65 -1.29 3.85
C ILE A 59 -26.05 -0.71 4.05
N ILE A 60 -27.10 -1.45 3.72
CA ILE A 60 -28.48 -1.00 3.90
C ILE A 60 -28.78 -0.76 5.37
N LEU A 61 -28.42 -1.72 6.25
CA LEU A 61 -28.65 -1.62 7.69
C LEU A 61 -27.90 -0.43 8.32
N ASN A 62 -26.73 -0.09 7.80
CA ASN A 62 -25.88 0.99 8.33
C ASN A 62 -25.96 2.29 7.51
N LYS A 63 -26.98 2.46 6.65
CA LYS A 63 -27.13 3.64 5.77
C LYS A 63 -27.02 4.96 6.53
N SER A 64 -27.69 5.08 7.67
CA SER A 64 -27.67 6.30 8.52
C SER A 64 -26.26 6.62 9.03
N TYR A 65 -25.50 5.61 9.48
CA TYR A 65 -24.12 5.75 9.88
C TYR A 65 -23.23 6.21 8.72
N ILE A 66 -23.38 5.61 7.53
CA ILE A 66 -22.62 5.95 6.32
C ILE A 66 -22.89 7.40 5.92
N ILE A 67 -24.16 7.82 5.84
CA ILE A 67 -24.54 9.19 5.50
C ILE A 67 -24.01 10.19 6.53
N LYS A 68 -24.14 9.92 7.83
CA LYS A 68 -23.62 10.79 8.89
C LYS A 68 -22.11 11.00 8.80
N ASN A 69 -21.35 10.01 8.28
CA ASN A 69 -19.90 10.01 8.21
C ASN A 69 -19.34 10.13 6.78
N TYR A 70 -20.13 10.54 5.79
CA TYR A 70 -19.78 10.52 4.38
C TYR A 70 -18.48 11.28 4.07
N LYS A 71 -18.23 12.44 4.70
CA LYS A 71 -16.99 13.22 4.51
C LYS A 71 -15.74 12.44 4.90
N PHE A 72 -15.82 11.67 5.97
CA PHE A 72 -14.73 10.82 6.43
C PHE A 72 -14.48 9.67 5.44
N PHE A 73 -15.53 9.03 4.95
CA PHE A 73 -15.40 7.96 3.94
C PHE A 73 -14.93 8.46 2.59
N ILE A 74 -15.35 9.67 2.18
CA ILE A 74 -14.80 10.34 0.99
C ILE A 74 -13.28 10.50 1.14
N LEU A 75 -12.80 11.01 2.28
CA LEU A 75 -11.37 11.20 2.51
C LEU A 75 -10.60 9.88 2.46
N LEU A 76 -11.13 8.81 3.08
CA LEU A 76 -10.55 7.47 2.98
C LEU A 76 -10.53 6.96 1.53
N GLY A 77 -11.61 7.13 0.77
CA GLY A 77 -11.72 6.71 -0.62
C GLY A 77 -10.76 7.47 -1.53
N ILE A 78 -10.72 8.80 -1.42
CA ILE A 78 -9.80 9.63 -2.22
C ILE A 78 -8.35 9.25 -1.92
N THR A 79 -7.96 9.13 -0.67
CA THR A 79 -6.57 8.90 -0.30
C THR A 79 -6.08 7.50 -0.65
N SER A 80 -6.91 6.46 -0.56
CA SER A 80 -6.49 5.07 -0.80
C SER A 80 -6.79 4.56 -2.22
N VAL A 81 -7.96 4.89 -2.75
CA VAL A 81 -8.45 4.34 -4.04
C VAL A 81 -8.11 5.26 -5.19
N THR A 82 -8.49 6.55 -5.07
CA THR A 82 -8.34 7.49 -6.18
C THR A 82 -6.90 7.95 -6.34
N VAL A 83 -6.29 8.53 -5.31
CA VAL A 83 -4.99 9.21 -5.41
C VAL A 83 -3.84 8.21 -5.37
N PHE A 84 -3.75 7.38 -4.31
CA PHE A 84 -2.60 6.52 -4.10
C PHE A 84 -2.30 5.63 -5.32
N ASN A 85 -3.22 4.77 -5.70
CA ASN A 85 -2.97 3.80 -6.77
C ASN A 85 -2.84 4.44 -8.14
N SER A 86 -3.64 5.48 -8.44
CA SER A 86 -3.54 6.21 -9.70
C SER A 86 -2.17 6.84 -9.89
N ILE A 87 -1.68 7.53 -8.85
CA ILE A 87 -0.38 8.18 -8.90
C ILE A 87 0.76 7.16 -8.92
N VAL A 88 0.66 6.05 -8.17
CA VAL A 88 1.67 4.99 -8.24
C VAL A 88 1.80 4.45 -9.67
N TYR A 89 0.70 4.06 -10.30
CA TYR A 89 0.74 3.54 -11.67
C TYR A 89 1.20 4.57 -12.68
N TYR A 90 0.76 5.83 -12.54
CA TYR A 90 1.25 6.93 -13.37
C TYR A 90 2.76 7.13 -13.19
N SER A 91 3.25 7.17 -11.97
CA SER A 91 4.67 7.39 -11.66
C SER A 91 5.57 6.31 -12.23
N LEU A 92 5.12 5.05 -12.26
CA LEU A 92 5.88 3.91 -12.79
C LEU A 92 6.15 4.01 -14.30
N ASN A 93 5.45 4.88 -15.04
CA ASN A 93 5.80 5.16 -16.43
C ASN A 93 7.10 5.98 -16.55
N PHE A 94 7.46 6.74 -15.52
CA PHE A 94 8.58 7.68 -15.55
C PHE A 94 9.72 7.28 -14.62
N THR A 95 9.47 6.46 -13.61
CA THR A 95 10.47 6.07 -12.61
C THR A 95 10.83 4.59 -12.69
N GLN A 96 11.97 4.24 -12.11
CA GLN A 96 12.41 2.87 -11.98
C GLN A 96 11.72 2.20 -10.78
N VAL A 97 11.55 0.88 -10.83
CA VAL A 97 10.98 0.10 -9.71
C VAL A 97 11.78 0.32 -8.42
N ILE A 98 13.11 0.42 -8.53
CA ILE A 98 14.02 0.69 -7.40
C ILE A 98 13.64 1.99 -6.68
N SER A 99 13.49 3.09 -7.43
CA SER A 99 13.08 4.38 -6.87
C SER A 99 11.69 4.30 -6.24
N GLY A 100 10.75 3.62 -6.90
CA GLY A 100 9.39 3.41 -6.37
C GLY A 100 9.39 2.68 -5.03
N VAL A 101 10.18 1.61 -4.88
CA VAL A 101 10.29 0.84 -3.63
C VAL A 101 11.00 1.64 -2.54
N LEU A 102 12.02 2.46 -2.88
CA LEU A 102 12.63 3.39 -1.93
C LEU A 102 11.62 4.42 -1.41
N MET A 103 10.79 4.99 -2.31
CA MET A 103 9.76 5.93 -1.90
C MET A 103 8.73 5.30 -0.98
N ILE A 104 8.23 4.09 -1.26
CA ILE A 104 7.33 3.36 -0.35
C ILE A 104 7.92 3.19 1.05
N SER A 105 9.22 2.97 1.13
CA SER A 105 9.89 2.80 2.42
C SER A 105 9.92 4.08 3.27
N THR A 106 9.49 5.21 2.73
CA THR A 106 9.27 6.45 3.51
C THR A 106 7.91 6.47 4.21
N ILE A 107 6.94 5.64 3.77
CA ILE A 107 5.57 5.62 4.31
C ILE A 107 5.53 5.43 5.82
N PRO A 108 6.29 4.52 6.47
CA PRO A 108 6.23 4.35 7.92
C PRO A 108 6.54 5.64 8.70
N VAL A 109 7.52 6.41 8.22
CA VAL A 109 7.85 7.72 8.80
C VAL A 109 6.70 8.70 8.60
N MET A 110 6.12 8.74 7.39
CA MET A 110 4.98 9.61 7.08
C MET A 110 3.74 9.24 7.90
N ILE A 111 3.47 7.94 8.13
CA ILE A 111 2.38 7.49 9.01
C ILE A 111 2.58 8.01 10.43
N MET A 112 3.79 7.88 10.99
CA MET A 112 4.10 8.36 12.34
C MET A 112 3.93 9.87 12.44
N PHE A 113 4.38 10.61 11.44
CA PHE A 113 4.26 12.06 11.38
C PHE A 113 2.79 12.50 11.32
N ILE A 114 2.01 11.94 10.40
CA ILE A 114 0.58 12.28 10.24
C ILE A 114 -0.22 11.84 11.46
N SER A 115 0.04 10.64 12.00
CA SER A 115 -0.61 10.16 13.22
C SER A 115 -0.35 11.07 14.43
N SER A 116 0.86 11.65 14.51
CA SER A 116 1.21 12.60 15.57
C SER A 116 0.50 13.94 15.39
N ILE A 117 0.48 14.50 14.17
CA ILE A 117 -0.21 15.77 13.87
C ILE A 117 -1.72 15.65 14.16
N LEU A 118 -2.32 14.52 13.76
CA LEU A 118 -3.75 14.28 13.97
C LEU A 118 -4.08 13.82 15.40
N ASN A 119 -3.09 13.75 16.29
CA ASN A 119 -3.23 13.27 17.67
C ASN A 119 -3.86 11.87 17.79
N ILE A 120 -3.59 11.00 16.81
CA ILE A 120 -4.09 9.62 16.77
C ILE A 120 -3.19 8.69 17.58
N GLU A 121 -1.88 8.77 17.33
CA GLU A 121 -0.87 7.96 17.98
C GLU A 121 0.49 8.67 17.91
N ARG A 122 1.15 8.83 19.06
CA ARG A 122 2.51 9.38 19.12
C ARG A 122 3.53 8.28 18.98
N ALA A 123 4.51 8.49 18.11
CA ALA A 123 5.60 7.55 17.95
C ALA A 123 6.49 7.54 19.20
N ASN A 124 6.81 6.36 19.71
CA ASN A 124 7.77 6.19 20.78
C ASN A 124 9.20 5.96 20.25
N LYS A 125 10.20 6.07 21.14
CA LYS A 125 11.62 5.91 20.78
C LYS A 125 11.94 4.56 20.12
N PHE A 126 11.27 3.49 20.52
CA PHE A 126 11.48 2.16 19.92
C PHE A 126 10.90 2.08 18.50
N GLN A 127 9.76 2.72 18.27
CA GLN A 127 9.17 2.82 16.93
C GLN A 127 10.09 3.61 15.99
N LEU A 128 10.60 4.76 16.43
CA LEU A 128 11.54 5.56 15.64
C LEU A 128 12.84 4.80 15.36
N ALA A 129 13.48 4.21 16.38
CA ALA A 129 14.70 3.43 16.21
C ALA A 129 14.48 2.22 15.28
N GLY A 130 13.36 1.51 15.43
CA GLY A 130 13.00 0.38 14.59
C GLY A 130 12.78 0.77 13.13
N VAL A 131 12.12 1.91 12.86
CA VAL A 131 11.91 2.41 11.50
C VAL A 131 13.24 2.82 10.87
N VAL A 132 14.10 3.54 11.59
CA VAL A 132 15.43 3.91 11.07
C VAL A 132 16.25 2.67 10.74
N LEU A 133 16.32 1.70 11.65
CA LEU A 133 17.08 0.46 11.43
C LEU A 133 16.53 -0.33 10.24
N SER A 134 15.22 -0.51 10.15
CA SER A 134 14.62 -1.23 9.04
C SER A 134 14.76 -0.49 7.70
N PHE A 135 14.76 0.84 7.70
CA PHE A 135 15.02 1.65 6.51
C PHE A 135 16.46 1.46 5.99
N LEU A 136 17.46 1.37 6.89
CA LEU A 136 18.84 1.00 6.50
C LEU A 136 18.88 -0.37 5.84
N GLY A 137 18.12 -1.33 6.33
CA GLY A 137 17.99 -2.65 5.70
C GLY A 137 17.35 -2.59 4.30
N VAL A 138 16.33 -1.76 4.11
CA VAL A 138 15.74 -1.51 2.80
C VAL A 138 16.79 -0.94 1.83
N ILE A 139 17.52 0.10 2.25
CA ILE A 139 18.60 0.68 1.46
C ILE A 139 19.61 -0.40 1.08
N THR A 140 20.03 -1.23 2.02
CA THR A 140 21.02 -2.31 1.79
C THR A 140 20.57 -3.27 0.69
N ILE A 141 19.31 -3.73 0.70
CA ILE A 141 18.77 -4.64 -0.33
C ILE A 141 18.68 -3.92 -1.69
N ILE A 142 18.09 -2.73 -1.71
CA ILE A 142 17.77 -2.02 -2.96
C ILE A 142 19.05 -1.57 -3.67
N THR A 143 20.05 -1.13 -2.92
CA THR A 143 21.35 -0.71 -3.48
C THR A 143 22.31 -1.86 -3.73
N LYS A 144 21.94 -3.09 -3.37
CA LYS A 144 22.84 -4.25 -3.38
C LYS A 144 24.12 -4.00 -2.57
N ALA A 145 24.01 -3.26 -1.45
CA ALA A 145 25.10 -2.74 -0.63
C ALA A 145 26.14 -1.89 -1.39
N ASN A 146 25.77 -1.30 -2.53
CA ASN A 146 26.63 -0.41 -3.31
C ASN A 146 26.13 1.04 -3.20
N PHE A 147 26.90 1.90 -2.55
CA PHE A 147 26.55 3.31 -2.35
C PHE A 147 26.55 4.13 -3.67
N ASP A 148 27.23 3.69 -4.71
CA ASP A 148 27.21 4.38 -5.98
C ASP A 148 25.83 4.35 -6.65
N VAL A 149 25.01 3.34 -6.32
CA VAL A 149 23.61 3.29 -6.75
C VAL A 149 22.83 4.49 -6.21
N LEU A 150 23.06 4.87 -4.93
CA LEU A 150 22.42 6.05 -4.33
C LEU A 150 22.94 7.36 -4.92
N ARG A 151 24.25 7.45 -5.21
CA ARG A 151 24.84 8.66 -5.81
C ARG A 151 24.35 8.91 -7.23
N ASN A 152 24.04 7.83 -7.96
CA ASN A 152 23.59 7.90 -9.35
C ASN A 152 22.06 7.91 -9.49
N LEU A 153 21.31 8.02 -8.38
CA LEU A 153 19.86 8.21 -8.43
C LEU A 153 19.56 9.61 -8.98
N ASN A 154 18.98 9.64 -10.17
CA ASN A 154 18.46 10.86 -10.76
C ASN A 154 16.96 10.95 -10.47
N PHE A 155 16.59 11.92 -9.64
CA PHE A 155 15.19 12.18 -9.34
C PHE A 155 14.50 12.77 -10.57
N ASN A 156 13.35 12.22 -10.90
CA ASN A 156 12.53 12.62 -12.05
C ASN A 156 11.09 12.99 -11.61
N LYS A 157 10.26 13.41 -12.57
CA LYS A 157 8.87 13.77 -12.30
C LYS A 157 8.06 12.61 -11.71
N GLY A 158 8.39 11.36 -12.04
CA GLY A 158 7.75 10.18 -11.47
C GLY A 158 8.03 10.04 -9.97
N ASP A 159 9.27 10.32 -9.55
CA ASP A 159 9.64 10.26 -8.13
C ASP A 159 8.92 11.35 -7.32
N LEU A 160 8.81 12.58 -7.87
CA LEU A 160 8.07 13.66 -7.21
C LEU A 160 6.57 13.34 -7.06
N THR A 161 5.94 12.80 -8.10
CA THR A 161 4.54 12.39 -8.01
C THR A 161 4.37 11.22 -7.04
N MET A 162 5.34 10.31 -6.95
CA MET A 162 5.32 9.20 -5.99
C MET A 162 5.26 9.69 -4.53
N VAL A 163 5.91 10.82 -4.17
CA VAL A 163 5.80 11.41 -2.82
C VAL A 163 4.34 11.72 -2.46
N ILE A 164 3.56 12.25 -3.42
CA ILE A 164 2.13 12.53 -3.21
C ILE A 164 1.36 11.24 -2.93
N ALA A 165 1.67 10.15 -3.65
CA ALA A 165 1.08 8.84 -3.38
C ALA A 165 1.43 8.34 -1.98
N MET A 166 2.69 8.48 -1.55
CA MET A 166 3.13 8.03 -0.22
C MET A 166 2.43 8.80 0.90
N LEU A 167 2.31 10.13 0.77
CA LEU A 167 1.56 10.98 1.72
C LEU A 167 0.08 10.58 1.75
N SER A 168 -0.51 10.32 0.59
CA SER A 168 -1.90 9.88 0.48
C SER A 168 -2.15 8.56 1.22
N TRP A 169 -1.28 7.56 1.00
CA TRP A 169 -1.34 6.27 1.68
C TRP A 169 -1.13 6.39 3.19
N ALA A 170 -0.16 7.21 3.61
CA ALA A 170 0.11 7.45 5.02
C ALA A 170 -1.09 8.11 5.71
N THR A 171 -1.73 9.08 5.04
CA THR A 171 -2.97 9.71 5.53
C THR A 171 -4.10 8.70 5.68
N TYR A 172 -4.37 7.89 4.65
CA TYR A 172 -5.34 6.81 4.72
C TYR A 172 -5.09 5.86 5.90
N SER A 173 -3.84 5.39 6.04
CA SER A 173 -3.46 4.44 7.09
C SER A 173 -3.64 5.03 8.49
N ALA A 174 -3.29 6.30 8.70
CA ALA A 174 -3.51 7.00 9.96
C ALA A 174 -5.02 7.15 10.26
N LEU A 175 -5.80 7.59 9.27
CA LEU A 175 -7.23 7.83 9.40
C LEU A 175 -8.04 6.58 9.75
N LEU A 176 -7.62 5.39 9.35
CA LEU A 176 -8.29 4.13 9.72
C LEU A 176 -8.41 3.93 11.24
N LYS A 177 -7.60 4.62 12.05
CA LYS A 177 -7.61 4.53 13.51
C LYS A 177 -8.34 5.69 14.20
N VAL A 178 -8.71 6.75 13.48
CA VAL A 178 -9.34 7.96 14.06
C VAL A 178 -10.60 7.63 14.86
N LYS A 179 -11.39 6.69 14.37
CA LYS A 179 -12.61 6.25 15.07
C LYS A 179 -12.85 4.76 14.89
N LYS A 180 -13.58 4.21 15.86
CA LYS A 180 -14.08 2.83 15.76
C LYS A 180 -15.19 2.79 14.70
N HIS A 181 -15.06 1.88 13.74
CA HIS A 181 -16.08 1.68 12.72
C HIS A 181 -17.18 0.75 13.24
N GLU A 182 -18.43 1.11 12.94
CA GLU A 182 -19.63 0.35 13.33
C GLU A 182 -19.95 -0.77 12.33
N VAL A 183 -19.16 -0.88 11.26
CA VAL A 183 -19.33 -1.85 10.19
C VAL A 183 -18.18 -2.86 10.15
N SER A 184 -18.43 -4.01 9.53
CA SER A 184 -17.39 -5.01 9.27
C SER A 184 -16.29 -4.45 8.37
N GLN A 185 -15.15 -5.12 8.33
CA GLN A 185 -14.02 -4.66 7.50
C GLN A 185 -14.29 -4.79 6.01
N LEU A 186 -15.06 -5.80 5.60
CA LEU A 186 -15.49 -5.94 4.21
C LEU A 186 -16.44 -4.80 3.81
N CYS A 187 -17.40 -4.49 4.67
CA CYS A 187 -18.33 -3.37 4.46
C CYS A 187 -17.58 -2.04 4.46
N LEU A 188 -16.63 -1.83 5.39
CA LEU A 188 -15.78 -0.64 5.39
C LEU A 188 -15.00 -0.49 4.07
N LEU A 189 -14.39 -1.57 3.59
CA LEU A 189 -13.65 -1.56 2.32
C LEU A 189 -14.59 -1.24 1.15
N GLN A 190 -15.79 -1.84 1.11
CA GLN A 190 -16.80 -1.56 0.09
C GLN A 190 -17.21 -0.07 0.07
N ILE A 191 -17.44 0.52 1.25
CA ILE A 191 -17.78 1.95 1.38
C ILE A 191 -16.62 2.82 0.87
N ILE A 192 -15.38 2.50 1.26
CA ILE A 192 -14.19 3.22 0.82
C ILE A 192 -14.06 3.16 -0.71
N ILE A 193 -14.22 1.96 -1.30
CA ILE A 193 -14.17 1.79 -2.76
C ILE A 193 -15.28 2.58 -3.44
N SER A 194 -16.51 2.56 -2.91
CA SER A 194 -17.65 3.28 -3.50
C SER A 194 -17.38 4.78 -3.60
N PHE A 195 -16.91 5.40 -2.51
CA PHE A 195 -16.53 6.81 -2.52
C PHE A 195 -15.29 7.09 -3.37
N GLY A 196 -14.31 6.19 -3.35
CA GLY A 196 -13.12 6.34 -4.17
C GLY A 196 -13.41 6.26 -5.67
N LEU A 197 -14.28 5.34 -6.09
CA LEU A 197 -14.70 5.22 -7.49
C LEU A 197 -15.43 6.48 -7.96
N LEU A 198 -16.25 7.12 -7.12
CA LEU A 198 -16.94 8.35 -7.46
C LEU A 198 -15.96 9.44 -7.94
N PHE A 199 -14.79 9.56 -7.31
CA PHE A 199 -13.74 10.52 -7.69
C PHE A 199 -12.78 9.98 -8.75
N LEU A 200 -12.70 8.65 -8.91
CA LEU A 200 -11.86 8.03 -9.93
C LEU A 200 -12.53 8.04 -11.31
N ILE A 201 -13.87 7.99 -11.40
CA ILE A 201 -14.62 8.05 -12.65
C ILE A 201 -14.26 9.29 -13.49
N PRO A 202 -14.25 10.53 -12.97
CA PRO A 202 -13.83 11.70 -13.75
C PRO A 202 -12.42 11.57 -14.30
N VAL A 203 -11.49 11.06 -13.50
CA VAL A 203 -10.09 10.87 -13.91
C VAL A 203 -9.99 9.86 -15.05
N TYR A 204 -10.71 8.75 -14.95
CA TYR A 204 -10.82 7.74 -16.00
C TYR A 204 -11.41 8.31 -17.30
N ILE A 205 -12.49 9.12 -17.18
CA ILE A 205 -13.12 9.77 -18.34
C ILE A 205 -12.14 10.72 -19.05
N VAL A 206 -11.36 11.50 -18.29
CA VAL A 206 -10.34 12.38 -18.86
C VAL A 206 -9.29 11.57 -19.62
N GLU A 207 -8.83 10.43 -19.09
CA GLU A 207 -7.87 9.56 -19.78
C GLU A 207 -8.45 9.03 -21.11
N LEU A 208 -9.74 8.66 -21.13
CA LEU A 208 -10.44 8.24 -22.36
C LEU A 208 -10.56 9.36 -23.40
N ILE A 209 -10.89 10.58 -22.96
CA ILE A 209 -11.00 11.76 -23.85
C ILE A 209 -9.62 12.10 -24.49
N LEU A 210 -8.54 11.89 -23.75
CA LEU A 210 -7.17 12.06 -24.24
C LEU A 210 -6.75 10.94 -25.23
N GLY A 211 -7.64 9.99 -25.52
CA GLY A 211 -7.41 8.94 -26.51
C GLY A 211 -6.76 7.68 -25.98
N TYR A 212 -6.46 7.60 -24.67
CA TYR A 212 -5.91 6.40 -24.06
C TYR A 212 -7.01 5.36 -23.87
N ARG A 213 -6.86 4.20 -24.51
CA ARG A 213 -7.85 3.11 -24.43
C ARG A 213 -7.17 1.82 -24.01
N ILE A 214 -7.90 1.00 -23.26
CA ILE A 214 -7.46 -0.35 -22.92
C ILE A 214 -7.73 -1.26 -24.13
N GLU A 215 -6.71 -1.99 -24.51
CA GLU A 215 -6.86 -3.17 -25.34
C GLU A 215 -7.10 -4.39 -24.47
N ILE A 216 -8.22 -5.07 -24.68
CA ILE A 216 -8.53 -6.30 -23.95
C ILE A 216 -7.71 -7.43 -24.57
N ASN A 217 -6.55 -7.66 -24.00
CA ASN A 217 -5.59 -8.69 -24.39
C ASN A 217 -5.15 -9.50 -23.16
N LEU A 218 -4.34 -10.54 -23.39
CA LEU A 218 -3.86 -11.39 -22.29
C LEU A 218 -3.04 -10.61 -21.24
N PRO A 219 -2.08 -9.73 -21.60
CA PRO A 219 -1.37 -8.87 -20.64
C PRO A 219 -2.30 -8.07 -19.75
N PHE A 220 -3.30 -7.39 -20.31
CA PHE A 220 -4.28 -6.62 -19.53
C PHE A 220 -5.09 -7.53 -18.60
N THR A 221 -5.62 -8.64 -19.10
CA THR A 221 -6.48 -9.55 -18.33
C THR A 221 -5.73 -10.14 -17.14
N LEU A 222 -4.49 -10.62 -17.34
CA LEU A 222 -3.67 -11.16 -16.25
C LEU A 222 -3.30 -10.07 -15.23
N THR A 223 -2.90 -8.89 -15.71
CA THR A 223 -2.62 -7.73 -14.85
C THR A 223 -3.85 -7.38 -14.00
N LEU A 224 -5.01 -7.26 -14.64
CA LEU A 224 -6.25 -6.90 -13.96
C LEU A 224 -6.66 -7.95 -12.92
N ALA A 225 -6.64 -9.23 -13.27
CA ALA A 225 -6.97 -10.31 -12.34
C ALA A 225 -6.07 -10.27 -11.10
N TYR A 226 -4.76 -10.09 -11.29
CA TYR A 226 -3.82 -9.98 -10.18
C TYR A 226 -4.11 -8.76 -9.31
N VAL A 227 -4.21 -7.55 -9.90
CA VAL A 227 -4.35 -6.31 -9.13
C VAL A 227 -5.69 -6.17 -8.41
N VAL A 228 -6.74 -6.83 -8.92
CA VAL A 228 -8.06 -6.90 -8.26
C VAL A 228 -7.98 -7.79 -7.02
N LEU A 229 -7.53 -9.04 -7.17
CA LEU A 229 -7.63 -10.04 -6.11
C LEU A 229 -6.58 -9.81 -5.02
N PHE A 230 -5.30 -9.73 -5.38
CA PHE A 230 -4.21 -9.72 -4.40
C PHE A 230 -3.99 -8.32 -3.82
N PRO A 231 -3.44 -7.31 -4.53
CA PRO A 231 -3.21 -6.01 -3.94
C PRO A 231 -4.48 -5.18 -3.75
N GLY A 232 -5.58 -5.48 -4.45
CA GLY A 232 -6.86 -4.79 -4.31
C GLY A 232 -7.67 -5.27 -3.10
N LEU A 233 -8.11 -6.51 -3.11
CA LEU A 233 -9.00 -7.04 -2.07
C LEU A 233 -8.24 -7.58 -0.88
N LEU A 234 -7.43 -8.63 -1.08
CA LEU A 234 -6.81 -9.37 0.01
C LEU A 234 -5.87 -8.50 0.86
N SER A 235 -5.01 -7.71 0.20
CA SER A 235 -4.10 -6.82 0.93
C SER A 235 -4.84 -5.76 1.74
N PHE A 236 -5.86 -5.11 1.16
CA PHE A 236 -6.60 -4.07 1.88
C PHE A 236 -7.38 -4.61 3.07
N ILE A 237 -8.03 -5.77 2.92
CA ILE A 237 -8.72 -6.45 4.03
C ILE A 237 -7.73 -6.75 5.16
N CYS A 238 -6.58 -7.34 4.81
CA CYS A 238 -5.53 -7.67 5.77
C CYS A 238 -4.95 -6.40 6.43
N TRP A 239 -4.71 -5.34 5.64
CA TRP A 239 -4.18 -4.06 6.14
C TRP A 239 -5.12 -3.37 7.12
N ILE A 240 -6.39 -3.22 6.75
CA ILE A 240 -7.44 -2.65 7.61
C ILE A 240 -7.51 -3.44 8.94
N LYS A 241 -7.48 -4.79 8.85
CA LYS A 241 -7.49 -5.66 10.04
C LYS A 241 -6.26 -5.46 10.90
N GLY A 242 -5.08 -5.43 10.31
CA GLY A 242 -3.82 -5.22 11.03
C GLY A 242 -3.80 -3.88 11.77
N ILE A 243 -4.14 -2.77 11.09
CA ILE A 243 -4.20 -1.44 11.70
C ILE A 243 -5.24 -1.39 12.83
N SER A 244 -6.41 -2.02 12.65
CA SER A 244 -7.43 -2.03 13.71
C SER A 244 -6.95 -2.71 15.00
N MET A 245 -6.01 -3.66 14.87
CA MET A 245 -5.50 -4.46 15.99
C MET A 245 -4.31 -3.80 16.73
N ILE A 246 -3.35 -3.23 16.00
CA ILE A 246 -2.09 -2.74 16.61
C ILE A 246 -1.77 -1.26 16.33
N GLY A 247 -2.63 -0.57 15.58
CA GLY A 247 -2.48 0.85 15.24
C GLY A 247 -1.62 1.11 14.00
N PRO A 248 -1.68 2.34 13.44
CA PRO A 248 -1.01 2.69 12.20
C PRO A 248 0.52 2.72 12.31
N ASN A 249 1.08 3.23 13.41
CA ASN A 249 2.53 3.37 13.58
C ASN A 249 3.22 2.00 13.59
N ARG A 250 2.65 1.00 14.30
CA ARG A 250 3.20 -0.36 14.34
C ARG A 250 2.94 -1.14 13.05
N SER A 251 1.83 -0.86 12.39
CA SER A 251 1.51 -1.51 11.11
C SER A 251 2.40 -1.00 9.99
N GLY A 252 2.68 0.31 9.95
CA GLY A 252 3.44 0.95 8.90
C GLY A 252 4.79 0.31 8.62
N ILE A 253 5.54 -0.05 9.67
CA ILE A 253 6.89 -0.62 9.53
C ILE A 253 6.90 -1.95 8.75
N PHE A 254 5.77 -2.69 8.70
CA PHE A 254 5.68 -3.93 7.93
C PHE A 254 5.87 -3.71 6.43
N LEU A 255 5.63 -2.50 5.92
CA LEU A 255 5.89 -2.15 4.51
C LEU A 255 7.38 -2.33 4.15
N HIS A 256 8.29 -2.25 5.11
CA HIS A 256 9.71 -2.55 4.88
C HIS A 256 9.99 -4.03 4.58
N LEU A 257 9.03 -4.94 4.76
CA LEU A 257 9.16 -6.33 4.27
C LEU A 257 9.06 -6.44 2.75
N MET A 258 8.50 -5.42 2.05
CA MET A 258 8.32 -5.50 0.59
C MET A 258 9.63 -5.81 -0.16
N PRO A 259 10.78 -5.15 0.10
CA PRO A 259 12.03 -5.48 -0.56
C PRO A 259 12.49 -6.92 -0.31
N ILE A 260 12.33 -7.44 0.92
CA ILE A 260 12.67 -8.84 1.23
C ILE A 260 11.80 -9.80 0.42
N LEU A 261 10.49 -9.59 0.43
CA LEU A 261 9.53 -10.46 -0.26
C LEU A 261 9.71 -10.38 -1.78
N SER A 262 9.95 -9.17 -2.31
CA SER A 262 10.26 -8.99 -3.73
C SER A 262 11.57 -9.67 -4.12
N ALA A 263 12.62 -9.61 -3.28
CA ALA A 263 13.87 -10.32 -3.52
C ALA A 263 13.68 -11.85 -3.50
N ILE A 264 12.91 -12.38 -2.54
CA ILE A 264 12.58 -13.82 -2.50
C ILE A 264 11.83 -14.22 -3.78
N MET A 265 10.85 -13.43 -4.23
CA MET A 265 10.14 -13.70 -5.47
C MET A 265 11.08 -13.68 -6.69
N ALA A 266 12.02 -12.73 -6.74
CA ALA A 266 13.00 -12.65 -7.83
C ALA A 266 13.92 -13.88 -7.85
N ILE A 267 14.37 -14.35 -6.69
CA ILE A 267 15.20 -15.56 -6.57
C ILE A 267 14.43 -16.80 -7.03
N VAL A 268 13.17 -16.95 -6.58
CA VAL A 268 12.36 -18.16 -6.88
C VAL A 268 11.83 -18.18 -8.29
N ILE A 269 11.44 -17.02 -8.87
CA ILE A 269 10.75 -16.93 -10.16
C ILE A 269 11.73 -16.72 -11.30
N PHE A 270 12.81 -15.95 -11.06
CA PHE A 270 13.78 -15.55 -12.09
C PHE A 270 15.16 -16.18 -11.91
N ASP A 271 15.32 -17.17 -11.01
CA ASP A 271 16.58 -17.85 -10.69
C ASP A 271 17.73 -16.87 -10.32
N GLU A 272 17.39 -15.72 -9.70
CA GLU A 272 18.40 -14.79 -9.22
C GLU A 272 19.21 -15.40 -8.07
N LYS A 273 20.49 -15.05 -7.98
CA LYS A 273 21.38 -15.59 -6.92
C LYS A 273 21.12 -14.91 -5.59
N PHE A 274 20.99 -15.70 -4.52
CA PHE A 274 20.99 -15.17 -3.17
C PHE A 274 22.38 -14.60 -2.85
N MET A 275 22.44 -13.32 -2.47
CA MET A 275 23.68 -12.60 -2.18
C MET A 275 23.69 -12.13 -0.71
N PHE A 276 24.89 -11.84 -0.19
CA PHE A 276 25.08 -11.41 1.20
C PHE A 276 24.24 -10.19 1.58
N PHE A 277 24.06 -9.23 0.68
CA PHE A 277 23.26 -8.04 0.95
C PHE A 277 21.77 -8.35 1.20
N HIS A 278 21.22 -9.43 0.64
CA HIS A 278 19.88 -9.89 0.96
C HIS A 278 19.77 -10.35 2.42
N ALA A 279 20.74 -11.13 2.90
CA ALA A 279 20.79 -11.58 4.31
C ALA A 279 20.95 -10.39 5.27
N LEU A 280 21.90 -9.49 4.98
CA LEU A 280 22.21 -8.34 5.82
C LEU A 280 21.02 -7.37 5.89
N GLY A 281 20.43 -7.05 4.76
CA GLY A 281 19.25 -6.18 4.70
C GLY A 281 18.03 -6.81 5.40
N ALA A 282 17.79 -8.11 5.19
CA ALA A 282 16.73 -8.83 5.89
C ALA A 282 16.93 -8.81 7.41
N PHE A 283 18.17 -9.00 7.89
CA PHE A 283 18.50 -8.90 9.31
C PHE A 283 18.14 -7.53 9.89
N PHE A 284 18.52 -6.43 9.25
CA PHE A 284 18.18 -5.07 9.69
C PHE A 284 16.68 -4.81 9.67
N ILE A 285 15.97 -5.25 8.63
CA ILE A 285 14.53 -5.06 8.52
C ILE A 285 13.80 -5.82 9.63
N LEU A 286 14.08 -7.11 9.79
CA LEU A 286 13.42 -7.95 10.80
C LEU A 286 13.72 -7.45 12.22
N THR A 287 14.97 -7.10 12.51
CA THR A 287 15.37 -6.54 13.80
C THR A 287 14.67 -5.21 14.06
N GLY A 288 14.58 -4.33 13.06
CA GLY A 288 13.88 -3.06 13.16
C GLY A 288 12.38 -3.24 13.44
N ILE A 289 11.72 -4.20 12.78
CA ILE A 289 10.31 -4.54 13.04
C ILE A 289 10.14 -5.05 14.48
N LEU A 290 11.01 -5.91 14.97
CA LEU A 290 10.98 -6.42 16.35
C LEU A 290 11.13 -5.29 17.37
N ILE A 291 12.11 -4.39 17.18
CA ILE A 291 12.35 -3.23 18.05
C ILE A 291 11.12 -2.30 18.06
N SER A 292 10.60 -1.95 16.88
CA SER A 292 9.44 -1.06 16.75
C SER A 292 8.18 -1.60 17.46
N ASN A 293 8.05 -2.93 17.52
CA ASN A 293 6.91 -3.59 18.13
C ASN A 293 7.11 -3.92 19.62
N LYS A 294 8.27 -3.58 20.20
CA LYS A 294 8.53 -3.76 21.63
C LYS A 294 7.54 -2.94 22.47
N LYS A 295 6.89 -3.59 23.43
CA LYS A 295 6.02 -2.89 24.38
C LYS A 295 6.89 -2.06 25.33
N MET A 296 6.47 -0.83 25.59
CA MET A 296 6.98 -0.13 26.79
C MET A 296 6.30 -0.80 28.00
N SER A 297 7.11 -1.41 28.87
CA SER A 297 6.69 -1.75 30.23
C SER A 297 6.64 -0.43 31.01
N TYR A 298 5.46 0.04 31.32
CA TYR A 298 5.22 1.06 32.32
C TYR A 298 5.00 0.37 33.65
#